data_f92589a6b06f8f508fcf05885439ebb8
#
_entry.id   f92589a6b06f8f508fcf05885439ebb8
#
_cell.length_a   1.000
_cell.length_b   1.000
_cell.length_c   1.000
_cell.angle_alpha   90.00
_cell.angle_beta   90.00
_cell.angle_gamma   90.00
#
_symmetry.space_group_name_H-M   'P 1'
#
loop_
_entity.id
_entity.type
_entity.pdbx_description
1 polymer ?
#
loop_
_entity_poly.entity_id
_entity_poly.type
_entity_poly.pdbx_seq_one_letter_code
_entity_poly.pdbx_strand_id
1 'polypeptide(L)'
;MVEDVLPAPRLTRGYSCPTTGRESGRLSLGAQNTAMTHDASRAAPARRTRAAASAGAPERVGDLPEGEHRSRTSPLDLDASAVGVGPWPGAEASWPTDPRYDRELLAVGDRRNVVDRYRYWSVEAIRADLAARAHPLHIAIENVSQDLNIGSIVRTANAFNVAGVHIIGRRRWNKRGAMVTNRYLDVRHHPEPAELLAWAAEAGYEVVAIDNGPGSRRLEGEPLPERCLMIFGSEGEGIGPALLSGCSRLLRIGQYGSTRSINVAAAAAVAMHAWVLQHGGPAPD
;
A
#
# COMPACT_ATOMS: atom_id res chain seq x y z
N MET A 1 39.22 33.61 -6.57
CA MET A 1 38.10 34.02 -7.44
C MET A 1 36.91 33.22 -6.94
N VAL A 2 36.03 33.89 -6.22
CA VAL A 2 34.82 33.32 -5.64
C VAL A 2 33.69 33.75 -6.56
N GLU A 3 33.03 32.81 -7.23
CA GLU A 3 31.86 33.12 -8.06
C GLU A 3 30.61 33.15 -7.18
N ASP A 4 29.98 34.33 -7.20
CA ASP A 4 28.65 34.60 -6.58
C ASP A 4 27.55 33.83 -7.30
N VAL A 5 26.84 32.97 -6.56
CA VAL A 5 25.61 32.34 -7.01
C VAL A 5 24.44 33.14 -6.45
N LEU A 6 23.69 33.79 -7.34
CA LEU A 6 22.47 34.54 -7.05
C LEU A 6 21.32 33.62 -6.62
N PRO A 7 20.51 33.99 -5.64
CA PRO A 7 19.34 33.20 -5.23
C PRO A 7 18.13 33.45 -6.14
N ALA A 8 17.40 32.36 -6.43
CA ALA A 8 16.17 32.36 -7.22
C ALA A 8 14.99 33.06 -6.50
N PRO A 9 14.04 33.66 -7.24
CA PRO A 9 12.96 34.46 -6.67
C PRO A 9 11.86 33.60 -6.00
N ARG A 10 11.46 33.98 -4.78
CA ARG A 10 10.31 33.47 -4.05
C ARG A 10 9.00 33.97 -4.68
N LEU A 11 8.17 33.06 -5.14
CA LEU A 11 6.78 33.32 -5.49
C LEU A 11 5.89 33.25 -4.25
N THR A 12 5.54 34.39 -3.70
CA THR A 12 4.48 34.55 -2.70
C THR A 12 3.14 34.69 -3.42
N ARG A 13 2.27 33.67 -3.36
CA ARG A 13 0.83 33.84 -3.62
C ARG A 13 0.09 33.79 -2.30
N GLY A 14 -0.31 34.96 -1.84
CA GLY A 14 -1.26 35.12 -0.75
C GLY A 14 -2.66 34.69 -1.19
N TYR A 15 -3.30 33.82 -0.44
CA TYR A 15 -4.73 33.62 -0.44
C TYR A 15 -5.27 34.16 0.89
N SER A 16 -5.99 35.27 0.83
CA SER A 16 -6.77 35.83 1.91
C SER A 16 -8.08 35.05 2.06
N CYS A 17 -8.33 34.58 3.26
CA CYS A 17 -9.60 34.00 3.69
C CYS A 17 -10.52 35.15 4.22
N PRO A 18 -11.77 35.23 3.82
CA PRO A 18 -12.70 36.17 4.45
C PRO A 18 -13.28 35.54 5.72
N THR A 19 -13.09 36.25 6.82
CA THR A 19 -13.78 36.05 8.09
C THR A 19 -15.20 36.63 8.00
N THR A 20 -16.21 35.82 8.31
CA THR A 20 -17.54 36.30 8.66
C THR A 20 -17.98 35.73 10.01
N GLY A 21 -18.15 36.52 10.92
CA GLY A 21 -19.09 37.01 11.90
C GLY A 21 -19.83 35.92 12.72
N ARG A 22 -19.55 35.95 14.01
CA ARG A 22 -20.40 35.34 15.06
C ARG A 22 -21.74 36.08 15.12
N GLU A 23 -22.83 35.34 15.23
CA GLU A 23 -23.97 35.74 16.03
C GLU A 23 -24.50 34.58 16.89
N SER A 24 -24.56 34.89 18.15
CA SER A 24 -25.09 34.09 19.23
C SER A 24 -26.62 34.25 19.30
N GLY A 25 -27.33 33.14 19.29
CA GLY A 25 -28.77 33.09 19.58
C GLY A 25 -29.13 31.91 20.45
N ARG A 26 -29.24 32.14 21.75
CA ARG A 26 -29.92 31.23 22.69
C ARG A 26 -31.41 31.32 22.44
N LEU A 27 -32.11 30.22 22.36
CA LEU A 27 -33.48 30.05 22.83
C LEU A 27 -33.76 28.65 23.29
N SER A 28 -34.45 28.57 24.39
CA SER A 28 -34.75 27.47 25.27
C SER A 28 -36.06 26.72 24.97
N LEU A 29 -36.09 25.46 25.42
CA LEU A 29 -37.22 24.73 25.96
C LEU A 29 -38.48 24.45 25.10
N GLY A 30 -38.82 23.17 25.07
CA GLY A 30 -40.16 22.70 24.77
C GLY A 30 -40.22 21.16 24.62
N ALA A 31 -40.33 20.47 25.75
CA ALA A 31 -40.71 19.05 25.78
C ALA A 31 -42.20 18.95 25.47
N GLN A 32 -42.59 17.98 24.63
CA GLN A 32 -43.90 17.31 24.79
C GLN A 32 -43.85 15.92 24.14
N ASN A 33 -44.06 14.94 25.01
CA ASN A 33 -44.45 13.57 24.75
C ASN A 33 -45.82 13.52 24.03
N THR A 34 -45.98 12.68 23.02
CA THR A 34 -47.24 11.97 22.81
C THR A 34 -46.98 10.66 22.06
N ALA A 35 -47.20 9.57 22.78
CA ALA A 35 -47.36 8.23 22.25
C ALA A 35 -48.72 8.12 21.55
N MET A 36 -48.78 7.50 20.37
CA MET A 36 -50.00 6.86 19.86
C MET A 36 -49.67 5.59 19.09
N THR A 37 -50.12 4.50 19.66
CA THR A 37 -50.37 3.19 19.08
C THR A 37 -51.55 3.25 18.09
N HIS A 38 -51.49 2.48 17.01
CA HIS A 38 -52.57 1.78 16.28
C HIS A 38 -51.98 1.37 14.92
N ASP A 39 -52.14 0.27 14.47
CA ASP A 39 -52.93 -0.97 14.42
C ASP A 39 -52.75 -1.52 12.97
N ALA A 40 -52.64 -2.80 12.92
CA ALA A 40 -52.48 -3.59 11.73
C ALA A 40 -53.73 -3.55 10.82
N SER A 41 -53.54 -3.72 9.56
CA SER A 41 -54.41 -4.48 8.67
C SER A 41 -54.58 -3.88 7.27
N ARG A 42 -54.38 -4.75 6.32
CA ARG A 42 -55.08 -4.85 5.03
C ARG A 42 -54.44 -4.24 3.77
N ALA A 43 -54.33 -5.18 2.86
CA ALA A 43 -54.63 -5.16 1.46
C ALA A 43 -53.49 -4.91 0.48
N ALA A 44 -53.09 -6.01 -0.19
CA ALA A 44 -52.42 -6.00 -1.47
C ALA A 44 -53.37 -5.48 -2.59
N PRO A 45 -52.89 -4.72 -3.53
CA PRO A 45 -53.52 -4.53 -4.82
C PRO A 45 -52.82 -5.29 -5.95
N ALA A 46 -53.64 -6.03 -6.63
CA ALA A 46 -53.68 -6.50 -8.01
C ALA A 46 -52.43 -6.32 -8.93
N ARG A 47 -52.03 -7.46 -9.46
CA ARG A 47 -51.22 -7.62 -10.68
C ARG A 47 -51.85 -6.81 -11.82
N ARG A 48 -51.11 -5.82 -12.33
CA ARG A 48 -51.30 -5.32 -13.70
C ARG A 48 -50.23 -5.92 -14.56
N THR A 49 -50.64 -6.87 -15.42
CA THR A 49 -49.91 -7.34 -16.59
C THR A 49 -49.69 -6.16 -17.55
N ARG A 50 -48.45 -5.76 -17.72
CA ARG A 50 -48.08 -4.84 -18.80
C ARG A 50 -47.25 -5.62 -19.81
N ALA A 51 -47.72 -5.56 -21.06
CA ALA A 51 -47.16 -6.21 -22.21
C ALA A 51 -45.66 -5.98 -22.35
N ALA A 52 -44.94 -7.07 -22.63
CA ALA A 52 -43.53 -7.07 -23.00
C ALA A 52 -43.39 -6.41 -24.38
N ALA A 53 -42.74 -5.24 -24.42
CA ALA A 53 -42.14 -4.76 -25.63
C ALA A 53 -40.78 -5.47 -25.77
N SER A 54 -40.61 -6.22 -26.87
CA SER A 54 -39.37 -6.87 -27.24
C SER A 54 -38.30 -5.83 -27.53
N ALA A 55 -37.45 -5.54 -26.55
CA ALA A 55 -36.17 -4.90 -26.82
C ALA A 55 -35.19 -5.98 -27.22
N GLY A 56 -34.63 -5.86 -28.43
CA GLY A 56 -33.67 -6.81 -29.00
C GLY A 56 -32.50 -7.05 -28.03
N ALA A 57 -32.13 -8.31 -27.91
CA ALA A 57 -30.95 -8.73 -27.23
C ALA A 57 -29.70 -8.06 -27.87
N PRO A 58 -28.71 -7.64 -27.10
CA PRO A 58 -27.45 -7.19 -27.69
C PRO A 58 -26.83 -8.35 -28.46
N GLU A 59 -26.49 -8.10 -29.73
CA GLU A 59 -25.73 -9.02 -30.56
C GLU A 59 -24.51 -9.52 -29.82
N ARG A 60 -24.36 -10.84 -29.72
CA ARG A 60 -23.12 -11.48 -29.31
C ARG A 60 -22.07 -11.06 -30.34
N VAL A 61 -20.99 -10.45 -29.84
CA VAL A 61 -19.80 -10.24 -30.64
C VAL A 61 -19.39 -11.59 -31.19
N GLY A 62 -19.53 -11.75 -32.52
CA GLY A 62 -19.22 -12.99 -33.21
C GLY A 62 -17.75 -13.37 -32.99
N ASP A 63 -17.51 -14.67 -32.90
CA ASP A 63 -16.18 -15.27 -32.93
C ASP A 63 -15.41 -14.72 -34.14
N LEU A 64 -14.32 -14.01 -33.84
CA LEU A 64 -13.36 -13.62 -34.86
C LEU A 64 -12.70 -14.90 -35.38
N PRO A 65 -12.57 -15.10 -36.72
CA PRO A 65 -11.94 -16.28 -37.26
C PRO A 65 -10.49 -16.37 -36.74
N GLU A 66 -10.10 -17.58 -36.36
CA GLU A 66 -8.71 -17.94 -36.07
C GLU A 66 -7.86 -17.71 -37.34
N GLY A 67 -7.35 -16.49 -37.47
CA GLY A 67 -6.44 -16.07 -38.52
C GLY A 67 -5.09 -15.78 -37.95
N GLU A 68 -4.14 -16.62 -38.29
CA GLU A 68 -2.70 -16.46 -38.28
C GLU A 68 -2.15 -15.40 -37.28
N HIS A 69 -1.75 -15.87 -36.12
CA HIS A 69 -0.84 -15.15 -35.22
C HIS A 69 0.48 -14.86 -35.95
N ARG A 70 0.49 -13.84 -36.81
CA ARG A 70 1.75 -13.16 -37.12
C ARG A 70 2.21 -12.49 -35.88
N SER A 71 3.19 -13.10 -35.23
CA SER A 71 4.01 -12.50 -34.18
C SER A 71 4.45 -11.10 -34.63
N ARG A 72 3.72 -10.07 -34.23
CA ARG A 72 4.23 -8.72 -34.20
C ARG A 72 5.17 -8.67 -33.03
N THR A 73 6.47 -8.83 -33.26
CA THR A 73 7.51 -8.45 -32.31
C THR A 73 7.26 -7.01 -31.91
N SER A 74 6.68 -6.84 -30.71
CA SER A 74 6.57 -5.54 -30.07
C SER A 74 8.00 -5.04 -29.83
N PRO A 75 8.30 -3.73 -30.02
CA PRO A 75 9.58 -3.16 -29.59
C PRO A 75 9.85 -3.31 -28.09
N LEU A 76 8.90 -3.85 -27.34
CA LEU A 76 8.96 -4.20 -25.92
C LEU A 76 9.09 -5.70 -25.65
N ASP A 77 9.29 -6.54 -26.66
CA ASP A 77 9.79 -7.91 -26.46
C ASP A 77 11.25 -7.82 -26.00
N LEU A 78 11.42 -7.28 -24.81
CA LEU A 78 12.62 -7.48 -24.04
C LEU A 78 12.71 -8.99 -23.81
N ASP A 79 13.65 -9.61 -24.48
CA ASP A 79 13.98 -11.01 -24.30
C ASP A 79 14.03 -11.29 -22.79
N ALA A 80 13.12 -12.13 -22.29
CA ALA A 80 13.06 -12.49 -20.86
C ALA A 80 14.37 -13.14 -20.40
N SER A 81 15.24 -13.57 -21.34
CA SER A 81 16.62 -14.00 -21.09
C SER A 81 17.56 -12.82 -20.80
N ALA A 82 17.18 -11.56 -21.13
CA ALA A 82 17.97 -10.35 -20.94
C ALA A 82 17.80 -9.69 -19.54
N VAL A 83 16.95 -10.25 -18.67
CA VAL A 83 16.79 -9.73 -17.29
C VAL A 83 18.00 -10.15 -16.46
N GLY A 84 18.81 -9.16 -16.04
CA GLY A 84 19.98 -9.38 -15.20
C GLY A 84 21.28 -9.08 -15.94
N VAL A 85 22.38 -9.49 -15.35
CA VAL A 85 23.73 -9.31 -15.87
C VAL A 85 24.45 -10.65 -15.96
N GLY A 86 25.30 -10.82 -16.97
CA GLY A 86 26.14 -12.02 -17.13
C GLY A 86 27.24 -12.10 -16.08
N PRO A 87 28.14 -13.09 -16.19
CA PRO A 87 29.33 -13.20 -15.36
C PRO A 87 30.17 -11.92 -15.37
N TRP A 88 30.87 -11.66 -14.27
CA TRP A 88 31.79 -10.53 -14.19
C TRP A 88 32.86 -10.64 -15.28
N PRO A 89 33.13 -9.55 -16.00
CA PRO A 89 34.09 -9.59 -17.12
C PRO A 89 35.53 -9.82 -16.62
N GLY A 90 36.27 -10.70 -17.34
CA GLY A 90 37.66 -11.00 -17.06
C GLY A 90 37.88 -12.23 -16.16
N ALA A 91 39.16 -12.52 -15.92
CA ALA A 91 39.56 -13.65 -15.08
C ALA A 91 39.29 -13.37 -13.60
N GLU A 92 39.18 -14.44 -12.78
CA GLU A 92 38.88 -14.36 -11.33
C GLU A 92 39.87 -13.42 -10.59
N ALA A 93 41.12 -13.33 -11.04
CA ALA A 93 42.13 -12.42 -10.46
C ALA A 93 41.75 -10.93 -10.61
N SER A 94 40.85 -10.59 -11.53
CA SER A 94 40.38 -9.20 -11.77
C SER A 94 39.05 -8.90 -11.04
N TRP A 95 38.50 -9.85 -10.30
CA TRP A 95 37.25 -9.65 -9.61
C TRP A 95 37.39 -8.64 -8.44
N PRO A 96 36.29 -7.94 -8.09
CA PRO A 96 36.32 -7.03 -6.94
C PRO A 96 36.68 -7.80 -5.65
N THR A 97 37.52 -7.19 -4.84
CA THR A 97 37.92 -7.72 -3.52
C THR A 97 37.03 -7.26 -2.38
N ASP A 98 36.07 -6.35 -2.67
CA ASP A 98 35.11 -5.85 -1.69
C ASP A 98 34.24 -7.00 -1.16
N PRO A 99 34.15 -7.20 0.16
CA PRO A 99 33.42 -8.32 0.77
C PRO A 99 31.92 -8.31 0.54
N ARG A 100 31.35 -7.20 0.02
CA ARG A 100 29.95 -7.13 -0.36
C ARG A 100 29.60 -8.00 -1.56
N TYR A 101 30.57 -8.30 -2.43
CA TYR A 101 30.36 -9.09 -3.64
C TYR A 101 30.31 -10.60 -3.34
N ASP A 102 29.34 -11.27 -3.95
CA ASP A 102 29.17 -12.71 -3.90
C ASP A 102 29.96 -13.37 -5.04
N ARG A 103 30.90 -14.23 -4.69
CA ARG A 103 31.80 -14.87 -5.69
C ARG A 103 31.05 -15.78 -6.66
N GLU A 104 29.98 -16.44 -6.22
CA GLU A 104 29.14 -17.26 -7.09
C GLU A 104 28.45 -16.39 -8.14
N LEU A 105 27.87 -15.26 -7.71
CA LEU A 105 27.23 -14.32 -8.63
C LEU A 105 28.23 -13.69 -9.61
N LEU A 106 29.44 -13.42 -9.18
CA LEU A 106 30.51 -12.96 -10.09
C LEU A 106 30.83 -14.01 -11.14
N ALA A 107 30.82 -15.30 -10.78
CA ALA A 107 31.14 -16.40 -11.69
C ALA A 107 30.02 -16.70 -12.68
N VAL A 108 28.74 -16.68 -12.25
CA VAL A 108 27.61 -17.16 -13.07
C VAL A 108 26.70 -16.04 -13.58
N GLY A 109 26.86 -14.83 -13.07
CA GLY A 109 25.98 -13.69 -13.36
C GLY A 109 24.87 -13.49 -12.31
N ASP A 110 24.17 -12.36 -12.38
CA ASP A 110 23.12 -11.98 -11.44
C ASP A 110 21.80 -11.70 -12.17
N ARG A 111 20.84 -12.63 -12.03
CA ARG A 111 19.50 -12.54 -12.59
C ARG A 111 18.44 -12.09 -11.59
N ARG A 112 18.84 -11.66 -10.38
CA ARG A 112 17.92 -11.19 -9.35
C ARG A 112 17.25 -9.87 -9.75
N ASN A 113 16.03 -9.64 -9.27
CA ASN A 113 15.34 -8.36 -9.44
C ASN A 113 15.85 -7.33 -8.42
N VAL A 114 17.05 -6.82 -8.65
CA VAL A 114 17.70 -5.78 -7.84
C VAL A 114 18.13 -4.61 -8.72
N VAL A 115 18.23 -3.42 -8.15
CA VAL A 115 18.79 -2.25 -8.84
C VAL A 115 20.27 -2.49 -9.15
N ASP A 116 20.81 -1.77 -10.15
CA ASP A 116 22.15 -2.07 -10.70
C ASP A 116 23.27 -1.95 -9.68
N ARG A 117 23.18 -1.02 -8.74
CA ARG A 117 24.17 -0.86 -7.66
C ARG A 117 24.32 -2.09 -6.77
N TYR A 118 23.30 -2.98 -6.72
CA TYR A 118 23.31 -4.23 -5.95
C TYR A 118 23.67 -5.46 -6.76
N ARG A 119 23.98 -5.27 -8.05
CA ARG A 119 24.43 -6.38 -8.88
C ARG A 119 25.66 -7.04 -8.26
N TYR A 120 25.61 -8.35 -8.22
CA TYR A 120 26.61 -9.23 -7.64
C TYR A 120 26.85 -9.11 -6.11
N TRP A 121 26.11 -8.23 -5.40
CA TRP A 121 26.26 -8.15 -3.95
C TRP A 121 25.61 -9.37 -3.28
N SER A 122 26.17 -9.83 -2.16
CA SER A 122 25.53 -10.84 -1.31
C SER A 122 24.18 -10.34 -0.75
N VAL A 123 23.30 -11.26 -0.40
CA VAL A 123 22.01 -10.92 0.23
C VAL A 123 22.22 -10.17 1.53
N GLU A 124 23.21 -10.58 2.32
CA GLU A 124 23.59 -9.98 3.60
C GLU A 124 24.07 -8.55 3.42
N ALA A 125 24.90 -8.29 2.42
CA ALA A 125 25.38 -6.94 2.11
C ALA A 125 24.24 -6.01 1.69
N ILE A 126 23.31 -6.48 0.85
CA ILE A 126 22.13 -5.71 0.46
C ILE A 126 21.25 -5.41 1.67
N ARG A 127 20.99 -6.40 2.54
CA ARG A 127 20.21 -6.20 3.77
C ARG A 127 20.83 -5.17 4.70
N ALA A 128 22.14 -5.23 4.90
CA ALA A 128 22.85 -4.29 5.75
C ALA A 128 22.77 -2.84 5.22
N ASP A 129 22.95 -2.66 3.91
CA ASP A 129 22.83 -1.36 3.26
C ASP A 129 21.40 -0.81 3.32
N LEU A 130 20.38 -1.63 3.07
CA LEU A 130 18.98 -1.23 3.16
C LEU A 130 18.59 -0.88 4.60
N ALA A 131 19.02 -1.67 5.58
CA ALA A 131 18.73 -1.43 7.00
C ALA A 131 19.33 -0.13 7.51
N ALA A 132 20.55 0.22 7.06
CA ALA A 132 21.23 1.45 7.48
C ALA A 132 20.51 2.75 7.07
N ARG A 133 19.62 2.67 6.07
CA ARG A 133 18.88 3.81 5.52
C ARG A 133 17.38 3.56 5.40
N ALA A 134 16.87 2.57 6.14
CA ALA A 134 15.46 2.25 6.16
C ALA A 134 14.65 3.42 6.75
N HIS A 135 13.50 3.69 6.14
CA HIS A 135 12.54 4.63 6.70
C HIS A 135 11.95 4.09 8.00
N PRO A 136 11.71 4.92 9.04
CA PRO A 136 11.10 4.51 10.29
C PRO A 136 9.58 4.25 10.13
N LEU A 137 9.23 3.53 9.09
CA LEU A 137 7.89 3.08 8.76
C LEU A 137 7.83 1.56 8.83
N HIS A 138 6.86 1.01 9.53
CA HIS A 138 6.53 -0.40 9.54
C HIS A 138 5.13 -0.65 8.99
N ILE A 139 4.93 -1.80 8.40
CA ILE A 139 3.65 -2.24 7.84
C ILE A 139 3.22 -3.51 8.57
N ALA A 140 1.98 -3.55 9.04
CA ALA A 140 1.39 -4.74 9.64
C ALA A 140 0.19 -5.22 8.84
N ILE A 141 0.05 -6.53 8.70
CA ILE A 141 -0.99 -7.19 7.92
C ILE A 141 -1.67 -8.21 8.81
N GLU A 142 -2.97 -8.02 9.08
CA GLU A 142 -3.77 -8.94 9.89
C GLU A 142 -4.59 -9.86 9.01
N ASN A 143 -4.40 -11.19 9.16
CA ASN A 143 -5.26 -12.24 8.59
C ASN A 143 -5.63 -12.08 7.11
N VAL A 144 -4.78 -11.43 6.30
CA VAL A 144 -5.00 -11.35 4.85
C VAL A 144 -5.01 -12.76 4.27
N SER A 145 -6.14 -13.15 3.68
CA SER A 145 -6.38 -14.51 3.21
C SER A 145 -5.65 -14.82 1.91
N GLN A 146 -5.47 -13.81 1.07
CA GLN A 146 -4.84 -13.97 -0.25
C GLN A 146 -3.33 -13.75 -0.17
N ASP A 147 -2.57 -14.83 -0.32
CA ASP A 147 -1.10 -14.81 -0.30
C ASP A 147 -0.49 -13.84 -1.33
N LEU A 148 -1.16 -13.62 -2.47
CA LEU A 148 -0.71 -12.66 -3.49
C LEU A 148 -0.72 -11.23 -2.96
N ASN A 149 -1.70 -10.86 -2.13
CA ASN A 149 -1.76 -9.54 -1.51
C ASN A 149 -0.62 -9.35 -0.51
N ILE A 150 -0.35 -10.35 0.32
CA ILE A 150 0.81 -10.32 1.25
C ILE A 150 2.11 -10.13 0.45
N GLY A 151 2.31 -10.92 -0.59
CA GLY A 151 3.49 -10.81 -1.45
C GLY A 151 3.64 -9.44 -2.10
N SER A 152 2.54 -8.87 -2.60
CA SER A 152 2.52 -7.54 -3.22
C SER A 152 2.84 -6.44 -2.20
N ILE A 153 2.31 -6.52 -0.98
CA ILE A 153 2.63 -5.57 0.10
C ILE A 153 4.11 -5.65 0.46
N VAL A 154 4.65 -6.86 0.66
CA VAL A 154 6.08 -7.06 0.97
C VAL A 154 6.98 -6.49 -0.13
N ARG A 155 6.62 -6.70 -1.40
CA ARG A 155 7.36 -6.14 -2.53
C ARG A 155 7.32 -4.62 -2.55
N THR A 156 6.16 -4.02 -2.31
CA THR A 156 5.99 -2.57 -2.25
C THR A 156 6.74 -1.98 -1.05
N ALA A 157 6.67 -2.62 0.11
CA ALA A 157 7.42 -2.25 1.31
C ALA A 157 8.93 -2.23 1.07
N ASN A 158 9.45 -3.22 0.35
CA ASN A 158 10.86 -3.23 -0.06
C ASN A 158 11.19 -2.08 -1.04
N ALA A 159 10.29 -1.76 -1.98
CA ALA A 159 10.51 -0.67 -2.94
C ALA A 159 10.59 0.70 -2.26
N PHE A 160 9.81 0.89 -1.18
CA PHE A 160 9.85 2.10 -0.35
C PHE A 160 10.87 2.03 0.79
N ASN A 161 11.66 0.97 0.88
CA ASN A 161 12.66 0.75 1.93
C ASN A 161 12.11 1.01 3.34
N VAL A 162 10.92 0.45 3.66
CA VAL A 162 10.37 0.49 5.02
C VAL A 162 11.21 -0.38 5.95
N ALA A 163 11.24 -0.07 7.26
CA ALA A 163 12.06 -0.80 8.22
C ALA A 163 11.64 -2.27 8.41
N GLY A 164 10.35 -2.58 8.23
CA GLY A 164 9.90 -3.97 8.31
C GLY A 164 8.42 -4.19 8.01
N VAL A 165 8.07 -5.46 7.83
CA VAL A 165 6.69 -5.92 7.67
C VAL A 165 6.37 -6.93 8.75
N HIS A 166 5.20 -6.78 9.37
CA HIS A 166 4.67 -7.64 10.41
C HIS A 166 3.46 -8.40 9.89
N ILE A 167 3.45 -9.72 10.07
CA ILE A 167 2.32 -10.57 9.70
C ILE A 167 1.71 -11.10 11.00
N ILE A 168 0.42 -10.80 11.20
CA ILE A 168 -0.31 -11.18 12.41
C ILE A 168 -1.18 -12.39 12.11
N GLY A 169 -1.22 -13.34 13.03
CA GLY A 169 -2.02 -14.55 12.95
C GLY A 169 -1.36 -15.62 12.07
N ARG A 170 -1.60 -15.61 10.79
CA ARG A 170 -1.17 -16.63 9.85
C ARG A 170 0.35 -16.64 9.61
N ARG A 171 1.06 -17.69 10.05
CA ARG A 171 2.53 -17.77 9.92
C ARG A 171 3.03 -18.11 8.52
N ARG A 172 2.28 -18.88 7.75
CA ARG A 172 2.70 -19.37 6.43
C ARG A 172 1.94 -18.66 5.32
N TRP A 173 2.67 -18.12 4.37
CA TRP A 173 2.14 -17.51 3.16
C TRP A 173 3.03 -17.84 1.95
N ASN A 174 2.47 -17.78 0.74
CA ASN A 174 3.20 -18.05 -0.49
C ASN A 174 4.04 -16.84 -0.89
N LYS A 175 5.35 -17.00 -0.84
CA LYS A 175 6.33 -15.93 -1.10
C LYS A 175 6.49 -15.55 -2.58
N ARG A 176 5.80 -16.25 -3.51
CA ARG A 176 5.92 -15.97 -4.97
C ARG A 176 5.56 -14.53 -5.31
N GLY A 177 4.50 -13.99 -4.72
CA GLY A 177 4.08 -12.60 -4.95
C GLY A 177 5.10 -11.55 -4.53
N ALA A 178 5.97 -11.86 -3.59
CA ALA A 178 7.04 -10.99 -3.15
C ALA A 178 8.22 -10.91 -4.14
N MET A 179 8.27 -11.75 -5.18
CA MET A 179 9.36 -11.76 -6.16
C MET A 179 10.75 -11.75 -5.50
N VAL A 180 10.91 -12.59 -4.45
CA VAL A 180 12.15 -12.74 -3.66
C VAL A 180 12.51 -11.53 -2.77
N THR A 181 11.80 -10.40 -2.84
CA THR A 181 12.13 -9.18 -2.07
C THR A 181 12.04 -9.37 -0.55
N ASN A 182 11.27 -10.36 -0.10
CA ASN A 182 11.24 -10.78 1.31
C ASN A 182 12.60 -11.22 1.87
N ARG A 183 13.61 -11.48 1.04
CA ARG A 183 14.97 -11.78 1.47
C ARG A 183 15.74 -10.54 1.91
N TYR A 184 15.36 -9.36 1.41
CA TYR A 184 16.04 -8.10 1.67
C TYR A 184 15.38 -7.27 2.77
N LEU A 185 14.16 -7.63 3.17
CA LEU A 185 13.32 -6.91 4.13
C LEU A 185 13.22 -7.69 5.44
N ASP A 186 13.10 -6.99 6.57
CA ASP A 186 12.77 -7.60 7.85
C ASP A 186 11.27 -7.96 7.87
N VAL A 187 10.96 -9.26 7.84
CA VAL A 187 9.57 -9.77 7.90
C VAL A 187 9.39 -10.55 9.18
N ARG A 188 8.59 -10.03 10.10
CA ARG A 188 8.30 -10.61 11.41
C ARG A 188 6.91 -11.23 11.44
N HIS A 189 6.74 -12.22 12.31
CA HIS A 189 5.46 -12.85 12.56
C HIS A 189 5.07 -12.66 14.02
N HIS A 190 3.81 -12.28 14.22
CA HIS A 190 3.17 -12.19 15.54
C HIS A 190 1.96 -13.13 15.56
N PRO A 191 1.95 -14.14 16.42
CA PRO A 191 0.79 -15.02 16.61
C PRO A 191 -0.47 -14.25 16.97
N GLU A 192 -0.33 -13.23 17.85
CA GLU A 192 -1.45 -12.49 18.42
C GLU A 192 -1.29 -10.97 18.25
N PRO A 193 -2.40 -10.23 18.10
CA PRO A 193 -2.40 -8.77 18.02
C PRO A 193 -1.67 -8.06 19.15
N ALA A 194 -1.81 -8.59 20.38
CA ALA A 194 -1.19 -8.01 21.57
C ALA A 194 0.34 -7.98 21.50
N GLU A 195 0.96 -8.99 20.87
CA GLU A 195 2.41 -9.05 20.70
C GLU A 195 2.92 -7.93 19.77
N LEU A 196 2.19 -7.64 18.70
CA LEU A 196 2.53 -6.54 17.81
C LEU A 196 2.41 -5.19 18.54
N LEU A 197 1.32 -4.97 19.27
CA LEU A 197 1.08 -3.72 19.98
C LEU A 197 2.12 -3.49 21.09
N ALA A 198 2.49 -4.55 21.82
CA ALA A 198 3.57 -4.47 22.82
C ALA A 198 4.91 -4.11 22.17
N TRP A 199 5.25 -4.77 21.04
CA TRP A 199 6.45 -4.44 20.29
C TRP A 199 6.43 -2.98 19.79
N ALA A 200 5.31 -2.49 19.27
CA ALA A 200 5.20 -1.12 18.76
C ALA A 200 5.41 -0.09 19.87
N ALA A 201 4.81 -0.33 21.05
CA ALA A 201 4.96 0.53 22.22
C ALA A 201 6.42 0.56 22.71
N GLU A 202 7.08 -0.59 22.85
CA GLU A 202 8.48 -0.70 23.26
C GLU A 202 9.41 -0.02 22.25
N ALA A 203 9.17 -0.22 20.95
CA ALA A 203 9.96 0.35 19.87
C ALA A 203 9.63 1.84 19.60
N GLY A 204 8.60 2.42 20.23
CA GLY A 204 8.21 3.82 20.11
C GLY A 204 7.59 4.17 18.76
N TYR A 205 6.78 3.26 18.20
CA TYR A 205 5.99 3.49 16.98
C TYR A 205 4.57 3.89 17.30
N GLU A 206 4.08 4.94 16.64
CA GLU A 206 2.67 5.28 16.67
C GLU A 206 1.90 4.36 15.71
N VAL A 207 0.82 3.76 16.22
CA VAL A 207 0.04 2.77 15.49
C VAL A 207 -1.12 3.44 14.77
N VAL A 208 -1.17 3.30 13.44
CA VAL A 208 -2.17 3.91 12.55
C VAL A 208 -2.90 2.81 11.80
N ALA A 209 -4.21 2.71 11.98
CA ALA A 209 -5.06 1.79 11.22
C ALA A 209 -5.44 2.41 9.87
N ILE A 210 -5.34 1.64 8.79
CA ILE A 210 -5.79 2.04 7.45
C ILE A 210 -7.01 1.18 7.08
N ASP A 211 -8.20 1.73 7.33
CA ASP A 211 -9.48 1.08 7.06
C ASP A 211 -10.58 2.12 6.88
N ASN A 212 -11.65 1.76 6.17
CA ASN A 212 -12.79 2.62 5.90
C ASN A 212 -13.94 2.47 6.92
N GLY A 213 -13.66 1.92 8.11
CA GLY A 213 -14.61 1.76 9.19
C GLY A 213 -15.20 3.07 9.73
N PRO A 214 -16.27 2.98 10.54
CA PRO A 214 -16.90 4.15 11.17
C PRO A 214 -15.89 4.97 11.98
N GLY A 215 -15.95 6.29 11.87
CA GLY A 215 -15.05 7.21 12.58
C GLY A 215 -13.70 7.42 11.90
N SER A 216 -13.42 6.75 10.77
CA SER A 216 -12.18 6.97 10.01
C SER A 216 -12.12 8.37 9.43
N ARG A 217 -10.94 9.01 9.51
CA ARG A 217 -10.63 10.28 8.86
C ARG A 217 -9.96 10.03 7.50
N ARG A 218 -9.91 11.03 6.64
CA ARG A 218 -9.24 10.91 5.34
C ARG A 218 -7.72 10.87 5.54
N LEU A 219 -7.06 9.97 4.80
CA LEU A 219 -5.60 9.88 4.76
C LEU A 219 -5.00 11.11 4.05
N GLU A 220 -5.72 11.62 3.03
CA GLU A 220 -5.28 12.75 2.24
C GLU A 220 -5.24 14.03 3.08
N GLY A 221 -4.04 14.58 3.25
CA GLY A 221 -3.81 15.79 4.05
C GLY A 221 -3.69 15.53 5.55
N GLU A 222 -3.80 14.29 6.02
CA GLU A 222 -3.54 13.96 7.42
C GLU A 222 -2.03 13.94 7.68
N PRO A 223 -1.53 14.64 8.70
CA PRO A 223 -0.14 14.52 9.13
C PRO A 223 0.11 13.10 9.67
N LEU A 224 1.04 12.39 9.08
CA LEU A 224 1.43 11.05 9.51
C LEU A 224 2.59 11.14 10.50
N PRO A 225 2.66 10.26 11.51
CA PRO A 225 3.80 10.22 12.42
C PRO A 225 5.07 9.76 11.67
N GLU A 226 6.22 10.32 12.04
CA GLU A 226 7.50 9.92 11.44
C GLU A 226 7.81 8.46 11.76
N ARG A 227 7.70 8.05 13.04
CA ARG A 227 7.81 6.64 13.45
C ARG A 227 6.43 6.02 13.45
N CYS A 228 6.09 5.39 12.34
CA CYS A 228 4.74 4.92 12.05
C CYS A 228 4.67 3.41 11.85
N LEU A 229 3.70 2.76 12.50
CA LEU A 229 3.27 1.40 12.18
C LEU A 229 1.87 1.46 11.55
N MET A 230 1.77 1.21 10.25
CA MET A 230 0.49 1.15 9.55
C MET A 230 -0.07 -0.25 9.54
N ILE A 231 -1.32 -0.42 9.97
CA ILE A 231 -2.01 -1.71 10.02
C ILE A 231 -3.05 -1.79 8.92
N PHE A 232 -3.09 -2.94 8.25
CA PHE A 232 -4.07 -3.30 7.22
C PHE A 232 -4.75 -4.61 7.62
N GLY A 233 -6.08 -4.65 7.50
CA GLY A 233 -6.89 -5.82 7.82
C GLY A 233 -7.14 -6.75 6.64
N SER A 234 -7.92 -7.81 6.90
CA SER A 234 -8.38 -8.76 5.89
C SER A 234 -9.38 -8.12 4.93
N GLU A 235 -9.53 -8.73 3.73
CA GLU A 235 -10.41 -8.24 2.67
C GLU A 235 -11.90 -8.30 3.03
N GLY A 236 -12.29 -9.11 4.01
CA GLY A 236 -13.69 -9.31 4.40
C GLY A 236 -14.07 -8.55 5.66
N GLU A 237 -13.29 -8.74 6.72
CA GLU A 237 -13.61 -8.27 8.07
C GLU A 237 -12.91 -6.96 8.44
N GLY A 238 -11.93 -6.53 7.63
CA GLY A 238 -11.11 -5.37 7.95
C GLY A 238 -10.11 -5.65 9.08
N ILE A 239 -9.83 -4.64 9.89
CA ILE A 239 -8.92 -4.72 11.04
C ILE A 239 -9.71 -5.17 12.28
N GLY A 240 -9.20 -6.19 12.98
CA GLY A 240 -9.84 -6.74 14.17
C GLY A 240 -9.91 -5.74 15.33
N PRO A 241 -10.93 -5.86 16.22
CA PRO A 241 -11.15 -4.94 17.34
C PRO A 241 -9.94 -4.84 18.28
N ALA A 242 -9.20 -5.94 18.46
CA ALA A 242 -8.03 -5.98 19.33
C ALA A 242 -6.91 -5.05 18.82
N LEU A 243 -6.68 -4.99 17.50
CA LEU A 243 -5.73 -4.06 16.90
C LEU A 243 -6.27 -2.62 16.89
N LEU A 244 -7.55 -2.44 16.52
CA LEU A 244 -8.16 -1.10 16.48
C LEU A 244 -8.10 -0.39 17.83
N SER A 245 -8.24 -1.13 18.93
CA SER A 245 -8.16 -0.55 20.29
C SER A 245 -6.79 0.00 20.65
N GLY A 246 -5.73 -0.49 20.00
CA GLY A 246 -4.34 -0.02 20.18
C GLY A 246 -3.92 1.06 19.17
N CYS A 247 -4.78 1.43 18.22
CA CYS A 247 -4.45 2.45 17.23
C CYS A 247 -4.76 3.86 17.74
N SER A 248 -3.82 4.78 17.51
CA SER A 248 -4.02 6.21 17.79
C SER A 248 -4.94 6.88 16.77
N ARG A 249 -4.99 6.35 15.56
CA ARG A 249 -5.74 6.90 14.43
C ARG A 249 -6.31 5.79 13.56
N LEU A 250 -7.51 6.05 13.03
CA LEU A 250 -8.14 5.27 11.98
C LEU A 250 -8.29 6.15 10.74
N LEU A 251 -7.59 5.81 9.68
CA LEU A 251 -7.55 6.60 8.44
C LEU A 251 -8.10 5.77 7.27
N ARG A 252 -8.77 6.45 6.35
CA ARG A 252 -9.27 5.85 5.10
C ARG A 252 -8.75 6.58 3.88
N ILE A 253 -8.51 5.86 2.81
CA ILE A 253 -8.24 6.42 1.49
C ILE A 253 -9.56 6.90 0.89
N GLY A 254 -9.58 8.12 0.36
CA GLY A 254 -10.75 8.69 -0.32
C GLY A 254 -11.13 7.87 -1.55
N GLN A 255 -12.38 7.40 -1.61
CA GLN A 255 -12.92 6.65 -2.74
C GLN A 255 -14.02 7.46 -3.42
N TYR A 256 -13.97 7.59 -4.73
CA TYR A 256 -14.87 8.42 -5.53
C TYR A 256 -15.73 7.62 -6.49
N GLY A 257 -15.56 6.30 -6.53
CA GLY A 257 -16.29 5.39 -7.37
C GLY A 257 -17.43 4.67 -6.63
N SER A 258 -17.91 3.57 -7.20
CA SER A 258 -19.01 2.77 -6.67
C SER A 258 -18.60 1.65 -5.72
N THR A 259 -17.30 1.38 -5.59
CA THR A 259 -16.79 0.30 -4.75
C THR A 259 -16.74 0.70 -3.28
N ARG A 260 -17.00 -0.26 -2.39
CA ARG A 260 -16.90 -0.04 -0.93
C ARG A 260 -15.47 -0.02 -0.44
N SER A 261 -14.59 -0.76 -1.11
CA SER A 261 -13.18 -0.90 -0.71
C SER A 261 -12.32 -1.10 -1.94
N ILE A 262 -11.04 -0.80 -1.79
CA ILE A 262 -9.99 -1.13 -2.76
C ILE A 262 -9.21 -2.33 -2.26
N ASN A 263 -8.50 -2.99 -3.17
CA ASN A 263 -7.62 -4.11 -2.82
C ASN A 263 -6.62 -3.69 -1.74
N VAL A 264 -6.40 -4.56 -0.73
CA VAL A 264 -5.54 -4.25 0.42
C VAL A 264 -4.08 -3.95 0.03
N ALA A 265 -3.55 -4.61 -0.99
CA ALA A 265 -2.19 -4.32 -1.47
C ALA A 265 -2.11 -2.95 -2.16
N ALA A 266 -3.17 -2.54 -2.87
CA ALA A 266 -3.28 -1.21 -3.43
C ALA A 266 -3.42 -0.15 -2.32
N ALA A 267 -4.25 -0.42 -1.30
CA ALA A 267 -4.38 0.46 -0.14
C ALA A 267 -3.04 0.65 0.58
N ALA A 268 -2.29 -0.43 0.78
CA ALA A 268 -0.98 -0.38 1.39
C ALA A 268 0.02 0.45 0.57
N ALA A 269 0.02 0.30 -0.75
CA ALA A 269 0.88 1.09 -1.64
C ALA A 269 0.57 2.60 -1.56
N VAL A 270 -0.71 2.96 -1.57
CA VAL A 270 -1.15 4.37 -1.44
C VAL A 270 -0.76 4.95 -0.09
N ALA A 271 -0.98 4.21 1.01
CA ALA A 271 -0.67 4.68 2.35
C ALA A 271 0.85 4.81 2.58
N MET A 272 1.65 3.84 2.14
CA MET A 272 3.12 3.94 2.17
C MET A 272 3.62 5.14 1.37
N HIS A 273 3.06 5.36 0.17
CA HIS A 273 3.44 6.51 -0.66
C HIS A 273 3.05 7.84 0.00
N ALA A 274 1.87 7.92 0.65
CA ALA A 274 1.46 9.11 1.39
C ALA A 274 2.43 9.46 2.53
N TRP A 275 2.96 8.43 3.22
CA TRP A 275 3.98 8.60 4.24
C TRP A 275 5.32 9.08 3.64
N VAL A 276 5.76 8.45 2.53
CA VAL A 276 7.01 8.80 1.85
C VAL A 276 6.99 10.24 1.34
N LEU A 277 5.85 10.73 0.85
CA LEU A 277 5.70 12.14 0.44
C LEU A 277 5.92 13.12 1.59
N GLN A 278 5.66 12.71 2.84
CA GLN A 278 5.84 13.56 4.02
C GLN A 278 7.24 13.46 4.63
N HIS A 279 7.88 12.29 4.56
CA HIS A 279 9.08 11.98 5.35
C HIS A 279 10.25 11.39 4.53
N GLY A 280 10.00 10.91 3.31
CA GLY A 280 10.99 10.11 2.58
C GLY A 280 12.16 10.86 1.97
N GLY A 281 12.07 12.16 1.81
CA GLY A 281 13.08 12.93 1.05
C GLY A 281 13.11 12.57 -0.46
N PRO A 282 14.11 13.03 -1.21
CA PRO A 282 14.28 12.67 -2.61
C PRO A 282 14.68 11.19 -2.73
N ALA A 283 14.07 10.50 -3.71
CA ALA A 283 14.48 9.14 -4.02
C ALA A 283 15.95 9.12 -4.49
N PRO A 284 16.76 8.13 -4.10
CA PRO A 284 18.09 7.98 -4.66
C PRO A 284 18.00 7.60 -6.14
N ASP A 285 18.83 8.22 -6.97
CA ASP A 285 19.00 7.92 -8.41
C ASP A 285 19.55 6.50 -8.64
#